data_c0b2bc49cecca4cd148d38987c609270
#
_entry.id   c0b2bc49cecca4cd148d38987c609270
#
_cell.length_a   1.000
_cell.length_b   1.000
_cell.length_c   1.000
_cell.angle_alpha   90.00
_cell.angle_beta   90.00
_cell.angle_gamma   90.00
#
_symmetry.space_group_name_H-M   'P 1'
#
loop_
_entity.id
_entity.type
_entity.pdbx_description
1 polymer ?
#
loop_
_entity_poly.entity_id
_entity_poly.type
_entity_poly.pdbx_seq_one_letter_code
_entity_poly.pdbx_strand_id
1 'polypeptide(L)'
;MPNELILICSVVFIYGAALLGYKFFGKTGLYCISVIATILANIEVTIMINAFGMEQTLGNVLFAVTFLITDILSECEGKKAAQTAVYAGIFCSIFFLVLSQSWMLYTPSATDTIMPSIKAVFSNTPRMILASLVVYAVSQMFDVWLYHKWWNFTEKKFGSKRRFLWLRNNGSTLISQILNTALFTAFAFWGTYDIPTLISIFISSYVISVSYTHLTLPTKRIV
;
A
#
# COMPACT_ATOMS: atom_id res chain seq x y z
N MET A 1 22.96 9.85 5.18
CA MET A 1 21.79 10.76 5.05
C MET A 1 20.80 10.36 6.12
N PRO A 2 20.09 11.29 6.76
CA PRO A 2 19.03 10.93 7.72
C PRO A 2 17.90 10.18 7.02
N ASN A 3 17.32 9.21 7.70
CA ASN A 3 16.25 8.36 7.17
C ASN A 3 15.03 9.18 6.71
N GLU A 4 14.75 10.28 7.41
CA GLU A 4 13.66 11.19 7.09
C GLU A 4 13.80 11.80 5.68
N LEU A 5 15.02 12.23 5.32
CA LEU A 5 15.27 12.80 4.00
C LEU A 5 15.13 11.75 2.90
N ILE A 6 15.65 10.53 3.14
CA ILE A 6 15.50 9.41 2.20
C ILE A 6 14.03 9.07 2.01
N LEU A 7 13.25 8.99 3.09
CA LEU A 7 11.81 8.73 3.01
C LEU A 7 11.06 9.80 2.21
N ILE A 8 11.33 11.09 2.46
CA ILE A 8 10.70 12.17 1.71
C ILE A 8 11.04 12.06 0.23
N CYS A 9 12.32 11.84 -0.11
CA CYS A 9 12.75 11.63 -1.50
C CYS A 9 12.06 10.41 -2.13
N SER A 10 11.95 9.31 -1.39
CA SER A 10 11.27 8.08 -1.86
C SER A 10 9.79 8.33 -2.14
N VAL A 11 9.09 9.05 -1.25
CA VAL A 11 7.69 9.46 -1.46
C VAL A 11 7.56 10.27 -2.75
N VAL A 12 8.36 11.32 -2.90
CA VAL A 12 8.32 12.19 -4.09
C VAL A 12 8.60 11.38 -5.37
N PHE A 13 9.60 10.50 -5.33
CA PHE A 13 9.95 9.65 -6.46
C PHE A 13 8.82 8.68 -6.83
N ILE A 14 8.29 7.93 -5.86
CA ILE A 14 7.28 6.89 -6.09
C ILE A 14 5.97 7.50 -6.59
N TYR A 15 5.54 8.59 -5.98
CA TYR A 15 4.32 9.30 -6.40
C TYR A 15 4.52 10.00 -7.75
N GLY A 16 5.69 10.60 -7.97
CA GLY A 16 6.07 11.15 -9.27
C GLY A 16 6.08 10.10 -10.36
N ALA A 17 6.61 8.91 -10.08
CA ALA A 17 6.59 7.77 -11.01
C ALA A 17 5.16 7.32 -11.33
N ALA A 18 4.24 7.28 -10.35
CA ALA A 18 2.84 6.96 -10.59
C ALA A 18 2.16 7.97 -11.53
N LEU A 19 2.37 9.27 -11.30
CA LEU A 19 1.83 10.33 -12.17
C LEU A 19 2.43 10.28 -13.59
N LEU A 20 3.74 10.08 -13.71
CA LEU A 20 4.40 9.93 -15.00
C LEU A 20 3.95 8.66 -15.72
N GLY A 21 3.79 7.55 -14.99
CA GLY A 21 3.25 6.31 -15.53
C GLY A 21 1.84 6.50 -16.10
N TYR A 22 0.98 7.24 -15.41
CA TYR A 22 -0.34 7.60 -15.93
C TYR A 22 -0.25 8.51 -17.16
N LYS A 23 0.63 9.52 -17.12
CA LYS A 23 0.82 10.45 -18.25
C LYS A 23 1.29 9.77 -19.52
N PHE A 24 2.24 8.81 -19.42
CA PHE A 24 2.83 8.18 -20.61
C PHE A 24 2.09 6.93 -21.08
N PHE A 25 1.51 6.16 -20.16
CA PHE A 25 0.93 4.85 -20.45
C PHE A 25 -0.55 4.74 -20.04
N GLY A 26 -1.16 5.83 -19.56
CA GLY A 26 -2.55 5.84 -19.10
C GLY A 26 -2.78 4.85 -17.95
N LYS A 27 -3.97 4.27 -17.90
CA LYS A 27 -4.34 3.29 -16.85
C LYS A 27 -3.43 2.07 -16.77
N THR A 28 -2.82 1.66 -17.91
CA THR A 28 -1.90 0.52 -17.94
C THR A 28 -0.64 0.81 -17.13
N GLY A 29 -0.11 2.04 -17.20
CA GLY A 29 1.02 2.47 -16.36
C GLY A 29 0.70 2.38 -14.87
N LEU A 30 -0.51 2.79 -14.47
CA LEU A 30 -0.95 2.68 -13.08
C LEU A 30 -1.11 1.22 -12.63
N TYR A 31 -1.63 0.33 -13.50
CA TYR A 31 -1.69 -1.10 -13.18
C TYR A 31 -0.31 -1.70 -12.93
N CYS A 32 0.64 -1.42 -13.82
CA CYS A 32 2.01 -1.91 -13.67
C CYS A 32 2.65 -1.41 -12.36
N ILE A 33 2.53 -0.11 -12.08
CA ILE A 33 3.11 0.47 -10.86
C ILE A 33 2.41 -0.07 -9.61
N SER A 34 1.08 -0.25 -9.64
CA SER A 34 0.34 -0.83 -8.52
C SER A 34 0.80 -2.25 -8.19
N VAL A 35 1.00 -3.09 -9.22
CA VAL A 35 1.48 -4.46 -9.05
C VAL A 35 2.90 -4.47 -8.48
N ILE A 36 3.82 -3.68 -9.05
CA ILE A 36 5.20 -3.58 -8.56
C ILE A 36 5.22 -3.07 -7.11
N ALA A 37 4.46 -2.00 -6.82
CA ALA A 37 4.37 -1.44 -5.48
C ALA A 37 3.87 -2.46 -4.47
N THR A 38 2.85 -3.25 -4.82
CA THR A 38 2.31 -4.28 -3.93
C THR A 38 3.33 -5.39 -3.65
N ILE A 39 4.07 -5.86 -4.66
CA ILE A 39 5.11 -6.89 -4.50
C ILE A 39 6.26 -6.36 -3.63
N LEU A 40 6.76 -5.17 -3.94
CA LEU A 40 7.87 -4.58 -3.19
C LEU A 40 7.46 -4.23 -1.75
N ALA A 41 6.23 -3.75 -1.53
CA ALA A 41 5.72 -3.50 -0.18
C ALA A 41 5.74 -4.75 0.71
N ASN A 42 5.45 -5.94 0.15
CA ASN A 42 5.54 -7.20 0.87
C ASN A 42 6.99 -7.60 1.26
N ILE A 43 7.98 -7.12 0.51
CA ILE A 43 9.41 -7.29 0.87
C ILE A 43 9.79 -6.23 1.91
N GLU A 44 9.47 -4.98 1.64
CA GLU A 44 9.86 -3.83 2.47
C GLU A 44 9.17 -3.81 3.85
N VAL A 45 8.06 -4.53 4.02
CA VAL A 45 7.41 -4.66 5.34
C VAL A 45 8.31 -5.36 6.37
N THR A 46 9.29 -6.13 5.92
CA THR A 46 10.28 -6.79 6.79
C THR A 46 11.44 -5.87 7.18
N ILE A 47 11.57 -4.71 6.54
CA ILE A 47 12.63 -3.73 6.78
C ILE A 47 12.13 -2.70 7.78
N MET A 48 12.69 -2.72 8.99
CA MET A 48 12.37 -1.75 10.04
C MET A 48 13.34 -0.58 9.98
N ILE A 49 12.83 0.63 10.05
CA ILE A 49 13.62 1.86 10.09
C ILE A 49 13.14 2.79 11.20
N ASN A 50 14.05 3.59 11.74
CA ASN A 50 13.72 4.69 12.63
C ASN A 50 13.70 6.00 11.83
N ALA A 51 12.56 6.68 11.84
CA ALA A 51 12.41 8.00 11.23
C ALA A 51 11.38 8.82 12.01
N PHE A 52 11.60 10.11 12.12
CA PHE A 52 10.77 11.05 12.90
C PHE A 52 10.58 10.63 14.37
N GLY A 53 11.59 9.97 14.95
CA GLY A 53 11.53 9.46 16.31
C GLY A 53 10.61 8.24 16.52
N MET A 54 10.14 7.61 15.44
CA MET A 54 9.27 6.44 15.48
C MET A 54 9.86 5.28 14.68
N GLU A 55 9.68 4.07 15.19
CA GLU A 55 9.99 2.84 14.46
C GLU A 55 8.86 2.50 13.49
N GLN A 56 9.20 2.21 12.25
CA GLN A 56 8.21 1.91 11.20
C GLN A 56 8.76 0.95 10.15
N THR A 57 7.88 0.29 9.43
CA THR A 57 8.26 -0.52 8.26
C THR A 57 8.44 0.35 7.03
N LEU A 58 9.46 0.06 6.22
CA LEU A 58 9.71 0.78 4.97
C LEU A 58 8.55 0.61 3.98
N GLY A 59 7.88 -0.53 4.00
CA GLY A 59 6.75 -0.84 3.10
C GLY A 59 5.54 0.10 3.20
N ASN A 60 5.42 0.90 4.27
CA ASN A 60 4.32 1.84 4.44
C ASN A 60 4.20 2.85 3.27
N VAL A 61 5.33 3.29 2.70
CA VAL A 61 5.35 4.26 1.58
C VAL A 61 4.79 3.65 0.30
N LEU A 62 5.23 2.45 -0.05
CA LEU A 62 4.73 1.73 -1.22
C LEU A 62 3.27 1.32 -1.05
N PHE A 63 2.88 0.98 0.17
CA PHE A 63 1.48 0.67 0.44
C PHE A 63 0.58 1.90 0.24
N ALA A 64 1.02 3.08 0.71
CA ALA A 64 0.28 4.32 0.54
C ALA A 64 0.07 4.69 -0.95
N VAL A 65 1.06 4.45 -1.83
CA VAL A 65 0.90 4.76 -3.26
C VAL A 65 -0.16 3.88 -3.93
N THR A 66 -0.42 2.68 -3.45
CA THR A 66 -1.50 1.83 -4.01
C THR A 66 -2.88 2.46 -3.81
N PHE A 67 -3.12 3.15 -2.70
CA PHE A 67 -4.35 3.92 -2.48
C PHE A 67 -4.44 5.12 -3.43
N LEU A 68 -3.35 5.89 -3.59
CA LEU A 68 -3.32 6.98 -4.57
C LEU A 68 -3.65 6.47 -5.98
N ILE A 69 -3.09 5.33 -6.40
CA ILE A 69 -3.36 4.74 -7.71
C ILE A 69 -4.83 4.38 -7.87
N THR A 70 -5.44 3.75 -6.87
CA THR A 70 -6.86 3.40 -6.92
C THR A 70 -7.76 4.62 -6.89
N ASP A 71 -7.38 5.70 -6.23
CA ASP A 71 -8.09 6.98 -6.24
C ASP A 71 -8.03 7.64 -7.63
N ILE A 72 -6.83 7.71 -8.25
CA ILE A 72 -6.66 8.24 -9.61
C ILE A 72 -7.48 7.41 -10.60
N LEU A 73 -7.40 6.09 -10.53
CA LEU A 73 -8.18 5.21 -11.41
C LEU A 73 -9.69 5.37 -11.18
N SER A 74 -10.13 5.50 -9.93
CA SER A 74 -11.54 5.71 -9.60
C SER A 74 -12.07 7.01 -10.18
N GLU A 75 -11.29 8.09 -10.11
CA GLU A 75 -11.70 9.42 -10.58
C GLU A 75 -11.61 9.56 -12.11
N CYS A 76 -10.52 9.07 -12.72
CA CYS A 76 -10.25 9.29 -14.14
C CYS A 76 -10.83 8.18 -15.05
N GLU A 77 -10.82 6.93 -14.59
CA GLU A 77 -11.14 5.74 -15.40
C GLU A 77 -12.36 4.97 -14.86
N GLY A 78 -12.83 5.32 -13.67
CA GLY A 78 -14.01 4.75 -13.03
C GLY A 78 -13.75 3.48 -12.21
N LYS A 79 -14.79 3.05 -11.48
CA LYS A 79 -14.76 1.97 -10.49
C LYS A 79 -14.14 0.67 -11.00
N LYS A 80 -14.50 0.26 -12.22
CA LYS A 80 -14.00 -1.01 -12.79
C LYS A 80 -12.49 -1.01 -12.95
N ALA A 81 -11.91 0.12 -13.37
CA ALA A 81 -10.46 0.25 -13.52
C ALA A 81 -9.75 0.14 -12.16
N ALA A 82 -10.25 0.84 -11.14
CA ALA A 82 -9.70 0.73 -9.78
C ALA A 82 -9.78 -0.70 -9.24
N GLN A 83 -10.93 -1.37 -9.40
CA GLN A 83 -11.07 -2.78 -8.98
C GLN A 83 -10.13 -3.70 -9.75
N THR A 84 -9.90 -3.46 -11.05
CA THR A 84 -8.94 -4.25 -11.84
C THR A 84 -7.52 -4.11 -11.30
N ALA A 85 -7.10 -2.90 -10.90
CA ALA A 85 -5.79 -2.68 -10.27
C ALA A 85 -5.64 -3.51 -8.99
N VAL A 86 -6.67 -3.51 -8.12
CA VAL A 86 -6.67 -4.28 -6.87
C VAL A 86 -6.59 -5.78 -7.16
N TYR A 87 -7.42 -6.31 -8.08
CA TYR A 87 -7.39 -7.73 -8.43
C TYR A 87 -6.06 -8.16 -9.06
N ALA A 88 -5.49 -7.32 -9.93
CA ALA A 88 -4.16 -7.57 -10.50
C ALA A 88 -3.08 -7.59 -9.42
N GLY A 89 -3.12 -6.65 -8.47
CA GLY A 89 -2.21 -6.62 -7.32
C GLY A 89 -2.32 -7.88 -6.46
N ILE A 90 -3.55 -8.32 -6.13
CA ILE A 90 -3.79 -9.55 -5.37
C ILE A 90 -3.25 -10.76 -6.12
N PHE A 91 -3.61 -10.93 -7.39
CA PHE A 91 -3.16 -12.05 -8.20
C PHE A 91 -1.64 -12.13 -8.31
N CYS A 92 -0.98 -11.01 -8.64
CA CYS A 92 0.47 -10.96 -8.75
C CYS A 92 1.18 -11.17 -7.41
N SER A 93 0.59 -10.73 -6.29
CA SER A 93 1.13 -10.99 -4.96
C SER A 93 1.03 -12.47 -4.57
N ILE A 94 -0.07 -13.15 -4.89
CA ILE A 94 -0.20 -14.61 -4.70
C ILE A 94 0.84 -15.33 -5.57
N PHE A 95 0.95 -14.96 -6.83
CA PHE A 95 1.93 -15.54 -7.75
C PHE A 95 3.36 -15.35 -7.23
N PHE A 96 3.71 -14.15 -6.80
CA PHE A 96 5.00 -13.86 -6.20
C PHE A 96 5.25 -14.67 -4.91
N LEU A 97 4.24 -14.80 -4.05
CA LEU A 97 4.34 -15.60 -2.84
C LEU A 97 4.65 -17.07 -3.16
N VAL A 98 3.91 -17.67 -4.09
CA VAL A 98 4.14 -19.07 -4.51
C VAL A 98 5.55 -19.24 -5.08
N LEU A 99 5.98 -18.34 -5.95
CA LEU A 99 7.34 -18.39 -6.53
C LEU A 99 8.42 -18.20 -5.46
N SER A 100 8.30 -17.24 -4.58
CA SER A 100 9.30 -16.99 -3.55
C SER A 100 9.42 -18.15 -2.56
N GLN A 101 8.30 -18.82 -2.23
CA GLN A 101 8.35 -20.04 -1.42
C GLN A 101 8.95 -21.22 -2.19
N SER A 102 8.73 -21.33 -3.51
CA SER A 102 9.35 -22.39 -4.32
C SER A 102 10.87 -22.31 -4.34
N TRP A 103 11.46 -21.10 -4.26
CA TRP A 103 12.92 -20.94 -4.18
C TRP A 103 13.54 -21.64 -2.98
N MET A 104 12.81 -21.76 -1.88
CA MET A 104 13.28 -22.43 -0.66
C MET A 104 13.41 -23.94 -0.81
N LEU A 105 12.74 -24.53 -1.81
CA LEU A 105 12.76 -25.97 -2.08
C LEU A 105 14.01 -26.39 -2.85
N TYR A 106 14.74 -25.45 -3.49
CA TYR A 106 15.94 -25.76 -4.23
C TYR A 106 17.13 -25.98 -3.29
N THR A 107 17.96 -26.96 -3.63
CA THR A 107 19.26 -27.18 -2.96
C THR A 107 20.31 -26.26 -3.62
N PRO A 108 20.90 -25.31 -2.87
CA PRO A 108 21.87 -24.39 -3.44
C PRO A 108 23.12 -25.12 -3.88
N SER A 109 23.78 -24.61 -4.94
CA SER A 109 25.13 -25.06 -5.38
C SER A 109 26.18 -24.69 -4.32
N ALA A 110 27.34 -25.40 -4.34
CA ALA A 110 28.48 -25.09 -3.47
C ALA A 110 29.04 -23.66 -3.69
N THR A 111 28.80 -23.07 -4.84
CA THR A 111 29.24 -21.70 -5.19
C THR A 111 28.14 -20.62 -4.88
N ASP A 112 26.96 -21.03 -4.40
CA ASP A 112 25.91 -20.11 -4.12
C ASP A 112 26.16 -19.34 -2.81
N THR A 113 26.09 -18.02 -2.89
CA THR A 113 26.22 -17.10 -1.73
C THR A 113 24.93 -16.36 -1.40
N ILE A 114 23.89 -16.50 -2.22
CA ILE A 114 22.66 -15.69 -2.15
C ILE A 114 21.54 -16.38 -1.36
N MET A 115 21.45 -17.71 -1.44
CA MET A 115 20.38 -18.48 -0.82
C MET A 115 20.20 -18.21 0.69
N PRO A 116 21.27 -18.04 1.49
CA PRO A 116 21.12 -17.69 2.91
C PRO A 116 20.37 -16.37 3.10
N SER A 117 20.66 -15.36 2.29
CA SER A 117 19.97 -14.05 2.34
C SER A 117 18.53 -14.17 1.88
N ILE A 118 18.25 -14.90 0.81
CA ILE A 118 16.88 -15.20 0.37
C ILE A 118 16.10 -15.91 1.46
N LYS A 119 16.68 -16.92 2.09
CA LYS A 119 16.05 -17.61 3.22
C LYS A 119 15.79 -16.66 4.40
N ALA A 120 16.70 -15.79 4.74
CA ALA A 120 16.52 -14.81 5.81
C ALA A 120 15.34 -13.87 5.52
N VAL A 121 15.15 -13.43 4.28
CA VAL A 121 14.05 -12.54 3.87
C VAL A 121 12.70 -13.27 3.84
N PHE A 122 12.67 -14.51 3.30
CA PHE A 122 11.39 -15.17 2.96
C PHE A 122 10.99 -16.31 3.90
N SER A 123 11.89 -16.87 4.74
CA SER A 123 11.54 -17.97 5.65
C SER A 123 10.84 -17.54 6.94
N ASN A 124 11.21 -16.38 7.46
CA ASN A 124 10.68 -15.91 8.75
C ASN A 124 9.30 -15.25 8.66
N THR A 125 8.66 -15.22 7.47
CA THR A 125 7.53 -14.34 7.27
C THR A 125 6.32 -14.89 6.50
N PRO A 126 6.03 -16.20 6.44
CA PRO A 126 4.79 -16.66 5.79
C PRO A 126 3.55 -15.99 6.40
N ARG A 127 3.53 -15.83 7.73
CA ARG A 127 2.44 -15.16 8.45
C ARG A 127 2.34 -13.67 8.08
N MET A 128 3.45 -12.94 8.03
CA MET A 128 3.46 -11.51 7.70
C MET A 128 3.06 -11.29 6.23
N ILE A 129 3.57 -12.10 5.32
CA ILE A 129 3.20 -12.00 3.89
C ILE A 129 1.73 -12.33 3.68
N LEU A 130 1.22 -13.40 4.30
CA LEU A 130 -0.21 -13.75 4.24
C LEU A 130 -1.07 -12.67 4.88
N ALA A 131 -0.67 -12.14 6.04
CA ALA A 131 -1.35 -11.03 6.68
C ALA A 131 -1.39 -9.80 5.77
N SER A 132 -0.25 -9.40 5.19
CA SER A 132 -0.16 -8.28 4.25
C SER A 132 -1.07 -8.48 3.05
N LEU A 133 -1.11 -9.68 2.48
CA LEU A 133 -1.94 -9.99 1.31
C LEU A 133 -3.43 -9.89 1.62
N VAL A 134 -3.88 -10.49 2.73
CA VAL A 134 -5.28 -10.44 3.17
C VAL A 134 -5.68 -8.99 3.50
N VAL A 135 -4.83 -8.29 4.24
CA VAL A 135 -5.08 -6.89 4.62
C VAL A 135 -5.13 -6.00 3.38
N TYR A 136 -4.19 -6.18 2.45
CA TYR A 136 -4.21 -5.46 1.17
C TYR A 136 -5.51 -5.68 0.42
N ALA A 137 -5.92 -6.95 0.24
CA ALA A 137 -7.14 -7.27 -0.48
C ALA A 137 -8.38 -6.63 0.15
N VAL A 138 -8.54 -6.79 1.47
CA VAL A 138 -9.69 -6.25 2.21
C VAL A 138 -9.69 -4.73 2.20
N SER A 139 -8.57 -4.11 2.53
CA SER A 139 -8.48 -2.65 2.68
C SER A 139 -8.64 -1.92 1.35
N GLN A 140 -8.03 -2.42 0.27
CA GLN A 140 -8.15 -1.81 -1.05
C GLN A 140 -9.55 -1.97 -1.65
N MET A 141 -10.16 -3.16 -1.50
CA MET A 141 -11.54 -3.35 -1.96
C MET A 141 -12.52 -2.48 -1.17
N PHE A 142 -12.29 -2.34 0.13
CA PHE A 142 -13.08 -1.46 1.01
C PHE A 142 -12.91 0.00 0.62
N ASP A 143 -11.67 0.45 0.33
CA ASP A 143 -11.39 1.82 -0.09
C ASP A 143 -12.12 2.18 -1.39
N VAL A 144 -11.97 1.37 -2.44
CA VAL A 144 -12.68 1.56 -3.72
C VAL A 144 -14.21 1.56 -3.52
N TRP A 145 -14.74 0.68 -2.65
CA TRP A 145 -16.17 0.65 -2.34
C TRP A 145 -16.62 1.92 -1.61
N LEU A 146 -15.88 2.36 -0.59
CA LEU A 146 -16.20 3.53 0.21
C LEU A 146 -16.11 4.82 -0.61
N TYR A 147 -15.07 4.95 -1.44
CA TYR A 147 -14.88 6.05 -2.39
C TYR A 147 -16.12 6.22 -3.27
N HIS A 148 -16.56 5.15 -3.93
CA HIS A 148 -17.72 5.20 -4.82
C HIS A 148 -19.05 5.37 -4.08
N LYS A 149 -19.17 4.88 -2.86
CA LYS A 149 -20.34 5.13 -2.00
C LYS A 149 -20.45 6.62 -1.66
N TRP A 150 -19.34 7.26 -1.34
CA TRP A 150 -19.28 8.70 -1.07
C TRP A 150 -19.51 9.52 -2.34
N TRP A 151 -18.98 9.07 -3.48
CA TRP A 151 -19.27 9.71 -4.77
C TRP A 151 -20.78 9.75 -5.03
N ASN A 152 -21.44 8.62 -4.98
CA ASN A 152 -22.88 8.54 -5.22
C ASN A 152 -23.69 9.39 -4.21
N PHE A 153 -23.27 9.44 -2.95
CA PHE A 153 -23.89 10.26 -1.93
C PHE A 153 -23.72 11.76 -2.22
N THR A 154 -22.54 12.22 -2.54
CA THR A 154 -22.24 13.63 -2.83
C THR A 154 -22.89 14.08 -4.12
N GLU A 155 -22.92 13.25 -5.16
CA GLU A 155 -23.59 13.54 -6.44
C GLU A 155 -25.12 13.70 -6.23
N LYS A 156 -25.75 12.78 -5.51
CA LYS A 156 -27.20 12.85 -5.22
C LYS A 156 -27.58 14.07 -4.38
N LYS A 157 -26.74 14.46 -3.41
CA LYS A 157 -27.07 15.53 -2.46
C LYS A 157 -26.75 16.92 -2.98
N PHE A 158 -25.69 17.07 -3.80
CA PHE A 158 -25.15 18.37 -4.20
C PHE A 158 -25.14 18.61 -5.72
N GLY A 159 -25.52 17.63 -6.54
CA GLY A 159 -25.66 17.76 -7.99
C GLY A 159 -24.32 17.99 -8.76
N SER A 160 -23.16 17.85 -8.09
CA SER A 160 -21.86 18.16 -8.67
C SER A 160 -20.87 17.02 -8.43
N LYS A 161 -20.29 16.49 -9.53
CA LYS A 161 -19.23 15.46 -9.49
C LYS A 161 -17.89 15.99 -8.98
N ARG A 162 -17.60 17.28 -9.17
CA ARG A 162 -16.32 17.91 -8.79
C ARG A 162 -16.29 18.49 -7.39
N ARG A 163 -17.46 18.82 -6.86
CA ARG A 163 -17.58 19.37 -5.51
C ARG A 163 -17.29 18.27 -4.48
N PHE A 164 -16.45 18.56 -3.49
CA PHE A 164 -16.03 17.62 -2.44
C PHE A 164 -15.09 16.48 -2.89
N LEU A 165 -14.38 16.64 -4.02
CA LEU A 165 -13.34 15.68 -4.45
C LEU A 165 -12.31 15.42 -3.32
N TRP A 166 -11.84 16.49 -2.68
CA TRP A 166 -10.91 16.39 -1.55
C TRP A 166 -11.48 15.52 -0.41
N LEU A 167 -12.75 15.70 -0.07
CA LEU A 167 -13.39 14.93 1.00
C LEU A 167 -13.56 13.46 0.61
N ARG A 168 -13.86 13.15 -0.65
CA ARG A 168 -13.94 11.76 -1.13
C ARG A 168 -12.61 11.06 -1.01
N ASN A 169 -11.57 11.65 -1.60
CA ASN A 169 -10.23 11.04 -1.59
C ASN A 169 -9.69 10.91 -0.17
N ASN A 170 -9.60 12.00 0.56
CA ASN A 170 -9.01 11.95 1.90
C ASN A 170 -9.88 11.17 2.89
N GLY A 171 -11.19 11.30 2.82
CA GLY A 171 -12.08 10.63 3.75
C GLY A 171 -12.14 9.12 3.54
N SER A 172 -12.19 8.62 2.27
CA SER A 172 -12.14 7.19 2.03
C SER A 172 -10.81 6.61 2.48
N THR A 173 -9.71 7.24 2.09
CA THR A 173 -8.37 6.77 2.44
C THR A 173 -8.11 6.80 3.94
N LEU A 174 -8.52 7.85 4.67
CA LEU A 174 -8.39 7.90 6.13
C LEU A 174 -9.10 6.72 6.82
N ILE A 175 -10.32 6.42 6.42
CA ILE A 175 -11.09 5.32 7.01
C ILE A 175 -10.49 3.97 6.60
N SER A 176 -10.09 3.83 5.33
CA SER A 176 -9.47 2.60 4.83
C SER A 176 -8.11 2.34 5.48
N GLN A 177 -7.35 3.38 5.82
CA GLN A 177 -6.08 3.25 6.54
C GLN A 177 -6.29 2.83 8.01
N ILE A 178 -7.36 3.26 8.67
CA ILE A 178 -7.72 2.73 10.01
C ILE A 178 -7.94 1.22 9.91
N LEU A 179 -8.75 0.79 8.95
CA LEU A 179 -9.04 -0.63 8.73
C LEU A 179 -7.78 -1.42 8.39
N ASN A 180 -6.95 -0.90 7.48
CA ASN A 180 -5.69 -1.49 7.08
C ASN A 180 -4.76 -1.70 8.28
N THR A 181 -4.51 -0.64 9.04
CA THR A 181 -3.59 -0.69 10.19
C THR A 181 -4.11 -1.60 11.29
N ALA A 182 -5.43 -1.57 11.58
CA ALA A 182 -6.04 -2.43 12.59
C ALA A 182 -5.92 -3.92 12.20
N LEU A 183 -6.28 -4.26 10.98
CA LEU A 183 -6.19 -5.63 10.48
C LEU A 183 -4.74 -6.12 10.42
N PHE A 184 -3.82 -5.29 9.92
CA PHE A 184 -2.41 -5.67 9.84
C PHE A 184 -1.82 -5.90 11.23
N THR A 185 -2.04 -4.98 12.17
CA THR A 185 -1.57 -5.12 13.54
C THR A 185 -2.12 -6.38 14.20
N ALA A 186 -3.41 -6.67 13.98
CA ALA A 186 -4.04 -7.87 14.51
C ALA A 186 -3.46 -9.15 13.89
N PHE A 187 -3.39 -9.26 12.56
CA PHE A 187 -2.97 -10.50 11.90
C PHE A 187 -1.46 -10.75 11.99
N ALA A 188 -0.64 -9.70 11.86
CA ALA A 188 0.81 -9.85 11.88
C ALA A 188 1.36 -10.06 13.31
N PHE A 189 0.82 -9.33 14.28
CA PHE A 189 1.45 -9.18 15.60
C PHE A 189 0.65 -9.74 16.78
N TRP A 190 -0.61 -10.19 16.59
CA TRP A 190 -1.40 -10.80 17.65
C TRP A 190 -0.73 -12.04 18.21
N GLY A 191 -0.59 -12.07 19.56
CA GLY A 191 0.09 -13.15 20.27
C GLY A 191 1.62 -13.05 20.28
N THR A 192 2.22 -12.04 19.62
CA THR A 192 3.65 -11.77 19.65
C THR A 192 3.98 -10.66 20.65
N TYR A 193 3.12 -9.64 20.72
CA TYR A 193 3.27 -8.48 21.60
C TYR A 193 2.08 -8.35 22.55
N ASP A 194 2.30 -7.66 23.68
CA ASP A 194 1.24 -7.31 24.62
C ASP A 194 0.32 -6.21 24.07
N ILE A 195 -0.87 -6.06 24.65
CA ILE A 195 -1.90 -5.14 24.17
C ILE A 195 -1.43 -3.67 24.12
N PRO A 196 -0.75 -3.11 25.15
CA PRO A 196 -0.23 -1.75 25.09
C PRO A 196 0.73 -1.52 23.91
N THR A 197 1.63 -2.48 23.64
CA THR A 197 2.55 -2.42 22.48
C THR A 197 1.80 -2.49 21.16
N LEU A 198 0.78 -3.34 21.04
CA LEU A 198 -0.06 -3.40 19.85
C LEU A 198 -0.79 -2.08 19.58
N ILE A 199 -1.30 -1.42 20.62
CA ILE A 199 -1.93 -0.10 20.51
C ILE A 199 -0.91 0.95 20.05
N SER A 200 0.30 0.93 20.59
CA SER A 200 1.37 1.84 20.19
C SER A 200 1.76 1.65 18.73
N ILE A 201 1.93 0.40 18.27
CA ILE A 201 2.19 0.06 16.86
C ILE A 201 1.05 0.53 15.97
N PHE A 202 -0.21 0.32 16.38
CA PHE A 202 -1.37 0.77 15.63
C PHE A 202 -1.38 2.30 15.45
N ILE A 203 -1.21 3.06 16.54
CA ILE A 203 -1.26 4.52 16.51
C ILE A 203 -0.11 5.07 15.65
N SER A 204 1.12 4.61 15.85
CA SER A 204 2.29 5.07 15.09
C SER A 204 2.16 4.74 13.60
N SER A 205 1.79 3.53 13.26
CA SER A 205 1.60 3.11 11.86
C SER A 205 0.46 3.89 11.18
N TYR A 206 -0.64 4.15 11.88
CA TYR A 206 -1.74 4.95 11.35
C TYR A 206 -1.34 6.40 11.09
N VAL A 207 -0.71 7.06 12.08
CA VAL A 207 -0.22 8.46 11.94
C VAL A 207 0.74 8.58 10.77
N ILE A 208 1.66 7.64 10.62
CA ILE A 208 2.63 7.61 9.53
C ILE A 208 1.93 7.43 8.18
N SER A 209 1.07 6.43 8.04
CA SER A 209 0.35 6.14 6.79
C SER A 209 -0.52 7.33 6.34
N VAL A 210 -1.21 7.98 7.28
CA VAL A 210 -2.02 9.17 7.01
C VAL A 210 -1.15 10.36 6.61
N SER A 211 -0.01 10.57 7.28
CA SER A 211 0.90 11.66 6.95
C SER A 211 1.41 11.56 5.51
N TYR A 212 1.79 10.37 5.05
CA TYR A 212 2.22 10.15 3.67
C TYR A 212 1.09 10.41 2.66
N THR A 213 -0.13 10.02 2.96
CA THR A 213 -1.29 10.22 2.09
C THR A 213 -1.63 11.70 1.95
N HIS A 214 -1.57 12.47 3.04
CA HIS A 214 -1.91 13.91 3.01
C HIS A 214 -0.88 14.80 2.34
N LEU A 215 0.41 14.45 2.41
CA LEU A 215 1.49 15.24 1.80
C LEU A 215 1.46 15.26 0.27
N THR A 216 0.68 14.39 -0.37
CA THR A 216 0.86 14.06 -1.78
C THR A 216 -0.32 14.30 -2.69
N LEU A 217 -1.46 14.77 -2.18
CA LEU A 217 -2.61 15.10 -3.03
C LEU A 217 -2.56 16.56 -3.50
N PRO A 218 -2.03 16.85 -4.72
CA PRO A 218 -2.30 18.12 -5.38
C PRO A 218 -3.75 18.13 -5.87
N THR A 219 -4.68 18.42 -4.95
CA THR A 219 -6.14 18.36 -5.16
C THR A 219 -6.70 19.38 -6.14
N LYS A 220 -5.86 20.14 -6.87
CA LYS A 220 -6.35 21.26 -7.69
C LYS A 220 -5.95 21.28 -9.16
N ARG A 221 -5.16 20.33 -9.71
CA ARG A 221 -4.63 20.49 -11.08
C ARG A 221 -4.47 19.21 -11.92
N ILE A 222 -5.19 18.13 -11.65
CA ILE A 222 -5.15 16.94 -12.53
C ILE A 222 -6.51 16.75 -13.25
N VAL A 223 -7.16 17.82 -13.57
CA VAL A 223 -8.27 17.84 -14.54
C VAL A 223 -8.13 19.08 -15.42
#